data_0dfb1a0b5f1601b84aa556cc68894dbd
#
_entry.id   0dfb1a0b5f1601b84aa556cc68894dbd
#
_cell.length_a   1.000
_cell.length_b   1.000
_cell.length_c   1.000
_cell.angle_alpha   90.00
_cell.angle_beta   90.00
_cell.angle_gamma   90.00
#
_symmetry.space_group_name_H-M   'P 1'
#
loop_
_entity.id
_entity.type
_entity.pdbx_description
1 polymer ?
#
loop_
_entity_poly.entity_id
_entity_poly.type
_entity_poly.pdbx_seq_one_letter_code
_entity_poly.pdbx_strand_id
1 'polypeptide(L)'
;AKINPVKSSGKKVYLTFDDGPSSNTDQILDILKDYDVKATFFVVGKTDERSVKAYQRIAEEGHTLAMHSYSHRYDEIYESKEAFARDLNSLQEYLYETTGVWPRIYRFPGGSSNTVSKVDMQELIEYLTDIGITYFDWNVASGDAVSRTLPAETIVNNCLSGIEKQKESVILMHDASNKGTTIEALPQIIEAIQEQGDAELLPITDETVPVQHIAAPEKQ
;
A
#
# COMPACT_ATOMS: atom_id res chain seq x y z
N ALA A 1 -26.43 27.05 -20.39
CA ALA A 1 -26.17 26.75 -18.98
C ALA A 1 -24.67 26.48 -18.81
N LYS A 2 -23.97 27.34 -18.09
CA LYS A 2 -22.55 27.12 -17.75
C LYS A 2 -22.52 26.05 -16.69
N ILE A 3 -21.98 24.88 -17.04
CA ILE A 3 -21.65 23.84 -16.06
C ILE A 3 -20.46 24.39 -15.27
N ASN A 4 -20.69 24.80 -14.03
CA ASN A 4 -19.61 25.12 -13.11
C ASN A 4 -18.80 23.85 -12.92
N PRO A 5 -17.46 23.86 -13.11
CA PRO A 5 -16.64 22.72 -12.76
C PRO A 5 -16.82 22.47 -11.26
N VAL A 6 -17.20 21.26 -10.92
CA VAL A 6 -17.21 20.81 -9.51
C VAL A 6 -15.81 21.06 -8.99
N LYS A 7 -15.66 21.98 -8.05
CA LYS A 7 -14.40 22.16 -7.35
C LYS A 7 -14.11 20.84 -6.64
N SER A 8 -13.11 20.09 -7.14
CA SER A 8 -12.57 19.01 -6.34
C SER A 8 -12.11 19.64 -5.02
N SER A 9 -12.51 19.10 -3.89
CA SER A 9 -12.15 19.60 -2.57
C SER A 9 -10.64 19.59 -2.32
N GLY A 10 -9.89 18.92 -3.18
CA GLY A 10 -8.48 18.74 -3.09
C GLY A 10 -8.03 17.68 -2.06
N LYS A 11 -8.94 17.03 -1.34
CA LYS A 11 -8.59 15.89 -0.49
C LYS A 11 -8.41 14.63 -1.33
N LYS A 12 -7.32 13.90 -1.06
CA LYS A 12 -7.00 12.64 -1.73
C LYS A 12 -6.80 11.55 -0.68
N VAL A 13 -7.36 10.38 -0.93
CA VAL A 13 -7.26 9.22 -0.05
C VAL A 13 -6.74 8.03 -0.84
N TYR A 14 -5.67 7.44 -0.37
CA TYR A 14 -5.04 6.28 -0.94
C TYR A 14 -5.22 5.09 0.00
N LEU A 15 -6.06 4.14 -0.38
CA LEU A 15 -6.20 2.88 0.34
C LEU A 15 -5.03 1.97 -0.02
N THR A 16 -4.30 1.49 0.98
CA THR A 16 -3.16 0.59 0.77
C THR A 16 -3.27 -0.67 1.61
N PHE A 17 -2.85 -1.79 1.03
CA PHE A 17 -2.93 -3.11 1.62
C PHE A 17 -1.56 -3.79 1.57
N ASP A 18 -1.00 -4.11 2.73
CA ASP A 18 0.28 -4.78 2.86
C ASP A 18 0.11 -6.30 3.05
N ASP A 19 1.17 -7.04 2.78
CA ASP A 19 1.38 -8.47 3.09
C ASP A 19 0.68 -9.48 2.16
N GLY A 20 -0.21 -9.03 1.28
CA GLY A 20 -0.86 -9.94 0.33
C GLY A 20 0.10 -10.51 -0.74
N PRO A 21 -0.40 -11.44 -1.55
CA PRO A 21 -1.75 -12.00 -1.56
C PRO A 21 -2.05 -12.95 -0.39
N SER A 22 -3.32 -13.01 -0.02
CA SER A 22 -3.83 -13.91 1.00
C SER A 22 -5.18 -14.52 0.57
N SER A 23 -5.79 -15.31 1.44
CA SER A 23 -7.16 -15.78 1.20
C SER A 23 -8.20 -14.65 1.14
N ASN A 24 -7.83 -13.45 1.58
CA ASN A 24 -8.71 -12.28 1.60
C ASN A 24 -8.59 -11.37 0.38
N THR A 25 -7.58 -11.54 -0.44
CA THR A 25 -7.30 -10.64 -1.58
C THR A 25 -8.48 -10.56 -2.55
N ASP A 26 -9.08 -11.69 -2.91
CA ASP A 26 -10.22 -11.70 -3.84
C ASP A 26 -11.42 -10.92 -3.28
N GLN A 27 -11.70 -11.05 -1.99
CA GLN A 27 -12.79 -10.30 -1.35
C GLN A 27 -12.52 -8.80 -1.33
N ILE A 28 -11.28 -8.40 -1.05
CA ILE A 28 -10.88 -6.99 -1.11
C ILE A 28 -11.07 -6.45 -2.54
N LEU A 29 -10.62 -7.20 -3.54
CA LEU A 29 -10.76 -6.81 -4.94
C LEU A 29 -12.23 -6.73 -5.37
N ASP A 30 -13.08 -7.66 -4.93
CA ASP A 30 -14.51 -7.63 -5.20
C ASP A 30 -15.18 -6.38 -4.62
N ILE A 31 -14.86 -6.02 -3.38
CA ILE A 31 -15.36 -4.82 -2.74
C ILE A 31 -14.94 -3.56 -3.52
N LEU A 32 -13.66 -3.45 -3.85
CA LEU A 32 -13.15 -2.31 -4.62
C LEU A 32 -13.84 -2.19 -5.99
N LYS A 33 -14.10 -3.32 -6.64
CA LYS A 33 -14.82 -3.35 -7.92
C LYS A 33 -16.26 -2.89 -7.77
N ASP A 34 -16.96 -3.34 -6.74
CA ASP A 34 -18.36 -2.97 -6.49
C ASP A 34 -18.53 -1.45 -6.26
N TYR A 35 -17.54 -0.80 -5.68
CA TYR A 35 -17.54 0.65 -5.44
C TYR A 35 -16.81 1.46 -6.52
N ASP A 36 -16.28 0.81 -7.54
CA ASP A 36 -15.45 1.43 -8.60
C ASP A 36 -14.28 2.25 -8.01
N VAL A 37 -13.57 1.66 -7.06
CA VAL A 37 -12.43 2.26 -6.38
C VAL A 37 -11.15 1.51 -6.73
N LYS A 38 -10.08 2.25 -7.02
CA LYS A 38 -8.75 1.70 -7.23
C LYS A 38 -7.88 1.93 -5.98
N ALA A 39 -7.08 0.93 -5.63
CA ALA A 39 -6.23 0.93 -4.45
C ALA A 39 -4.80 0.54 -4.80
N THR A 40 -3.94 0.48 -3.81
CA THR A 40 -2.54 0.07 -3.94
C THR A 40 -2.27 -1.14 -3.06
N PHE A 41 -1.64 -2.16 -3.63
CA PHE A 41 -1.28 -3.39 -2.94
C PHE A 41 0.25 -3.50 -2.87
N PHE A 42 0.78 -3.44 -1.65
CA PHE A 42 2.18 -3.69 -1.37
C PHE A 42 2.36 -5.17 -1.08
N VAL A 43 2.71 -5.94 -2.10
CA VAL A 43 2.68 -7.40 -2.06
C VAL A 43 4.01 -8.00 -1.66
N VAL A 44 3.96 -9.22 -1.16
CA VAL A 44 5.11 -10.08 -0.89
C VAL A 44 5.21 -11.21 -1.91
N GLY A 45 6.33 -11.93 -1.96
CA GLY A 45 6.55 -13.02 -2.90
C GLY A 45 5.84 -14.30 -2.47
N LYS A 46 4.92 -14.78 -3.31
CA LYS A 46 4.23 -16.08 -3.15
C LYS A 46 4.09 -16.73 -4.51
N THR A 47 4.28 -18.05 -4.57
CA THR A 47 4.34 -18.80 -5.85
C THR A 47 3.17 -19.74 -6.07
N ASP A 48 2.25 -19.85 -5.13
CA ASP A 48 1.05 -20.68 -5.27
C ASP A 48 0.09 -20.09 -6.33
N GLU A 49 -0.71 -20.95 -6.91
CA GLU A 49 -1.60 -20.60 -8.04
C GLU A 49 -2.58 -19.47 -7.67
N ARG A 50 -3.15 -19.50 -6.48
CA ARG A 50 -4.07 -18.45 -6.03
C ARG A 50 -3.38 -17.09 -5.96
N SER A 51 -2.15 -17.04 -5.44
CA SER A 51 -1.38 -15.79 -5.35
C SER A 51 -1.00 -15.26 -6.72
N VAL A 52 -0.60 -16.14 -7.66
CA VAL A 52 -0.32 -15.76 -9.06
C VAL A 52 -1.55 -15.12 -9.69
N LYS A 53 -2.71 -15.71 -9.54
CA LYS A 53 -3.98 -15.15 -10.06
C LYS A 53 -4.32 -13.81 -9.39
N ALA A 54 -4.04 -13.69 -8.10
CA ALA A 54 -4.28 -12.44 -7.37
C ALA A 54 -3.40 -11.30 -7.89
N TYR A 55 -2.11 -11.54 -8.11
CA TYR A 55 -1.24 -10.52 -8.73
C TYR A 55 -1.77 -10.08 -10.09
N GLN A 56 -2.16 -11.03 -10.93
CA GLN A 56 -2.71 -10.75 -12.26
C GLN A 56 -3.99 -9.93 -12.16
N ARG A 57 -4.87 -10.29 -11.25
CA ARG A 57 -6.13 -9.57 -11.01
C ARG A 57 -5.90 -8.14 -10.52
N ILE A 58 -4.98 -7.93 -9.58
CA ILE A 58 -4.59 -6.60 -9.10
C ILE A 58 -4.21 -5.70 -10.27
N ALA A 59 -3.35 -6.19 -11.16
CA ALA A 59 -2.88 -5.44 -12.32
C ALA A 59 -3.99 -5.20 -13.35
N GLU A 60 -4.74 -6.22 -13.70
CA GLU A 60 -5.80 -6.17 -14.73
C GLU A 60 -6.97 -5.26 -14.32
N GLU A 61 -7.32 -5.21 -13.03
CA GLU A 61 -8.41 -4.38 -12.53
C GLU A 61 -7.99 -2.93 -12.26
N GLY A 62 -6.76 -2.55 -12.58
CA GLY A 62 -6.31 -1.16 -12.55
C GLY A 62 -5.80 -0.67 -11.18
N HIS A 63 -5.53 -1.58 -10.25
CA HIS A 63 -4.89 -1.25 -8.99
C HIS A 63 -3.39 -1.12 -9.16
N THR A 64 -2.74 -0.38 -8.26
CA THR A 64 -1.28 -0.31 -8.25
C THR A 64 -0.70 -1.55 -7.61
N LEU A 65 0.11 -2.26 -8.39
CA LEU A 65 0.91 -3.39 -7.93
C LEU A 65 2.25 -2.84 -7.43
N ALA A 66 2.45 -2.83 -6.12
CA ALA A 66 3.63 -2.32 -5.45
C ALA A 66 4.31 -3.42 -4.63
N MET A 67 5.47 -3.12 -4.09
CA MET A 67 6.36 -4.12 -3.49
C MET A 67 6.52 -3.93 -1.99
N HIS A 68 6.49 -5.05 -1.24
CA HIS A 68 6.69 -5.06 0.21
C HIS A 68 7.68 -6.16 0.65
N SER A 69 8.79 -6.32 -0.08
CA SER A 69 9.74 -7.42 0.07
C SER A 69 9.23 -8.76 -0.49
N TYR A 70 10.14 -9.56 -1.01
CA TYR A 70 9.81 -10.92 -1.45
C TYR A 70 9.56 -11.85 -0.26
N SER A 71 10.50 -11.87 0.70
CA SER A 71 10.47 -12.77 1.85
C SER A 71 9.71 -12.20 3.06
N HIS A 72 9.67 -10.88 3.21
CA HIS A 72 9.20 -10.16 4.40
C HIS A 72 9.90 -10.61 5.69
N ARG A 73 11.13 -11.10 5.59
CA ARG A 73 11.92 -11.56 6.74
C ARG A 73 12.92 -10.50 7.15
N TYR A 74 12.64 -9.84 8.26
CA TYR A 74 13.47 -8.74 8.79
C TYR A 74 14.94 -9.12 8.97
N ASP A 75 15.20 -10.32 9.48
CA ASP A 75 16.55 -10.85 9.71
C ASP A 75 17.32 -11.12 8.41
N GLU A 76 16.65 -11.26 7.30
CA GLU A 76 17.28 -11.44 5.98
C GLU A 76 17.43 -10.12 5.23
N ILE A 77 16.36 -9.37 5.07
CA ILE A 77 16.36 -8.19 4.20
C ILE A 77 17.15 -7.02 4.78
N TYR A 78 17.24 -6.94 6.11
CA TYR A 78 17.94 -5.87 6.81
C TYR A 78 19.30 -6.28 7.35
N GLU A 79 19.84 -7.40 6.92
CA GLU A 79 21.17 -7.85 7.27
C GLU A 79 22.27 -7.02 6.58
N SER A 80 22.06 -6.70 5.30
CA SER A 80 22.95 -5.91 4.48
C SER A 80 22.23 -5.24 3.33
N LYS A 81 22.83 -4.22 2.74
CA LYS A 81 22.32 -3.58 1.52
C LYS A 81 22.20 -4.59 0.37
N GLU A 82 23.17 -5.48 0.23
CA GLU A 82 23.15 -6.52 -0.81
C GLU A 82 22.02 -7.51 -0.63
N ALA A 83 21.72 -7.92 0.60
CA ALA A 83 20.59 -8.80 0.91
C ALA A 83 19.25 -8.11 0.61
N PHE A 84 19.11 -6.85 0.99
CA PHE A 84 17.94 -6.03 0.67
C PHE A 84 17.73 -5.91 -0.85
N ALA A 85 18.80 -5.60 -1.57
CA ALA A 85 18.76 -5.44 -3.03
C ALA A 85 18.36 -6.76 -3.73
N ARG A 86 18.90 -7.89 -3.31
CA ARG A 86 18.53 -9.21 -3.88
C ARG A 86 17.04 -9.51 -3.67
N ASP A 87 16.55 -9.27 -2.48
CA ASP A 87 15.14 -9.50 -2.13
C ASP A 87 14.21 -8.64 -2.99
N LEU A 88 14.48 -7.35 -3.09
CA LEU A 88 13.70 -6.42 -3.89
C LEU A 88 13.73 -6.79 -5.38
N ASN A 89 14.92 -7.05 -5.92
CA ASN A 89 15.08 -7.38 -7.34
C ASN A 89 14.37 -8.70 -7.68
N SER A 90 14.41 -9.68 -6.79
CA SER A 90 13.68 -10.95 -6.95
C SER A 90 12.18 -10.72 -7.05
N LEU A 91 11.62 -9.87 -6.19
CA LEU A 91 10.20 -9.56 -6.22
C LEU A 91 9.83 -8.77 -7.48
N GLN A 92 10.61 -7.77 -7.83
CA GLN A 92 10.36 -6.91 -9.00
C GLN A 92 10.33 -7.72 -10.31
N GLU A 93 11.31 -8.57 -10.50
CA GLU A 93 11.38 -9.47 -11.66
C GLU A 93 10.23 -10.48 -11.68
N TYR A 94 9.95 -11.09 -10.53
CA TYR A 94 8.87 -12.06 -10.39
C TYR A 94 7.50 -11.45 -10.72
N LEU A 95 7.21 -10.26 -10.23
CA LEU A 95 5.95 -9.57 -10.52
C LEU A 95 5.85 -9.19 -12.00
N TYR A 96 6.94 -8.77 -12.61
CA TYR A 96 6.99 -8.47 -14.04
C TYR A 96 6.72 -9.73 -14.89
N GLU A 97 7.37 -10.83 -14.59
CA GLU A 97 7.15 -12.11 -15.28
C GLU A 97 5.70 -12.61 -15.12
N THR A 98 5.11 -12.37 -13.97
CA THR A 98 3.76 -12.84 -13.64
C THR A 98 2.65 -11.96 -14.24
N THR A 99 2.86 -10.65 -14.29
CA THR A 99 1.79 -9.68 -14.64
C THR A 99 2.09 -8.82 -15.86
N GLY A 100 3.34 -8.72 -16.29
CA GLY A 100 3.79 -7.76 -17.31
C GLY A 100 3.98 -6.34 -16.78
N VAL A 101 3.73 -6.09 -15.50
CA VAL A 101 3.93 -4.79 -14.85
C VAL A 101 5.29 -4.77 -14.17
N TRP A 102 6.09 -3.73 -14.47
CA TRP A 102 7.34 -3.47 -13.77
C TRP A 102 7.06 -2.53 -12.60
N PRO A 103 6.99 -3.03 -11.34
CA PRO A 103 6.62 -2.20 -10.21
C PRO A 103 7.72 -1.22 -9.85
N ARG A 104 7.33 0.02 -9.48
CA ARG A 104 8.25 1.11 -9.16
C ARG A 104 8.03 1.72 -7.80
N ILE A 105 7.12 1.15 -7.03
CA ILE A 105 6.69 1.66 -5.73
C ILE A 105 6.93 0.59 -4.69
N TYR A 106 7.52 1.00 -3.57
CA TYR A 106 7.95 0.11 -2.50
C TYR A 106 7.50 0.62 -1.14
N ARG A 107 7.19 -0.29 -0.23
CA ARG A 107 7.04 0.01 1.20
C ARG A 107 7.98 -0.89 1.99
N PHE A 108 8.83 -0.26 2.81
CA PHE A 108 9.72 -1.00 3.69
C PHE A 108 8.92 -1.81 4.72
N PRO A 109 9.21 -3.10 4.93
CA PRO A 109 8.69 -3.82 6.08
C PRO A 109 9.02 -3.08 7.38
N GLY A 110 7.98 -2.77 8.18
CA GLY A 110 8.11 -1.94 9.37
C GLY A 110 8.20 -0.42 9.12
N GLY A 111 8.17 0.01 7.87
CA GLY A 111 8.30 1.41 7.48
C GLY A 111 9.75 1.89 7.36
N SER A 112 9.94 3.07 6.77
CA SER A 112 11.29 3.65 6.60
C SER A 112 11.96 4.04 7.91
N SER A 113 11.16 4.25 8.98
CA SER A 113 11.64 4.61 10.32
C SER A 113 11.81 3.42 11.26
N ASN A 114 11.77 2.18 10.74
CA ASN A 114 11.95 0.99 11.57
C ASN A 114 13.31 1.01 12.29
N THR A 115 13.36 0.35 13.45
CA THR A 115 14.55 0.25 14.28
C THR A 115 15.18 -1.13 14.27
N VAL A 116 14.67 -2.03 13.44
CA VAL A 116 15.13 -3.44 13.37
C VAL A 116 16.22 -3.65 12.33
N SER A 117 16.41 -2.72 11.39
CA SER A 117 17.44 -2.82 10.36
C SER A 117 18.84 -2.71 10.98
N LYS A 118 19.73 -3.62 10.58
CA LYS A 118 21.16 -3.53 10.90
C LYS A 118 21.90 -2.58 9.96
N VAL A 119 21.28 -2.27 8.81
CA VAL A 119 21.79 -1.30 7.84
C VAL A 119 21.19 0.06 8.15
N ASP A 120 21.98 1.11 7.98
CA ASP A 120 21.44 2.47 8.02
C ASP A 120 20.35 2.61 6.94
N MET A 121 19.16 3.00 7.33
CA MET A 121 18.05 3.15 6.40
C MET A 121 18.33 4.16 5.29
N GLN A 122 19.19 5.16 5.52
CA GLN A 122 19.62 6.09 4.47
C GLN A 122 20.31 5.39 3.31
N GLU A 123 21.12 4.36 3.57
CA GLU A 123 21.75 3.56 2.50
C GLU A 123 20.71 2.84 1.65
N LEU A 124 19.66 2.30 2.26
CA LEU A 124 18.58 1.62 1.54
C LEU A 124 17.71 2.62 0.76
N ILE A 125 17.45 3.78 1.33
CA ILE A 125 16.73 4.88 0.68
C ILE A 125 17.49 5.38 -0.54
N GLU A 126 18.81 5.59 -0.42
CA GLU A 126 19.67 5.97 -1.54
C GLU A 126 19.65 4.91 -2.64
N TYR A 127 19.71 3.64 -2.26
CA TYR A 127 19.62 2.54 -3.22
C TYR A 127 18.31 2.58 -4.02
N LEU A 128 17.17 2.78 -3.36
CA LEU A 128 15.87 2.91 -4.05
C LEU A 128 15.86 4.10 -4.99
N THR A 129 16.38 5.24 -4.56
CA THR A 129 16.47 6.44 -5.38
C THR A 129 17.30 6.20 -6.63
N ASP A 130 18.45 5.55 -6.48
CA ASP A 130 19.38 5.26 -7.59
C ASP A 130 18.76 4.34 -8.65
N ILE A 131 17.90 3.41 -8.26
CA ILE A 131 17.23 2.50 -9.19
C ILE A 131 15.83 2.98 -9.61
N GLY A 132 15.45 4.20 -9.26
CA GLY A 132 14.19 4.82 -9.70
C GLY A 132 12.94 4.29 -9.02
N ILE A 133 13.05 3.77 -7.79
CA ILE A 133 11.92 3.30 -6.98
C ILE A 133 11.56 4.34 -5.93
N THR A 134 10.28 4.68 -5.84
CA THR A 134 9.73 5.56 -4.81
C THR A 134 9.16 4.72 -3.68
N TYR A 135 9.52 5.03 -2.44
CA TYR A 135 8.93 4.35 -1.28
C TYR A 135 7.85 5.20 -0.62
N PHE A 136 6.84 4.52 -0.08
CA PHE A 136 5.73 5.11 0.65
C PHE A 136 5.63 4.48 2.04
N ASP A 137 5.59 5.34 3.05
CA ASP A 137 5.08 4.97 4.36
C ASP A 137 3.56 5.26 4.39
N TRP A 138 3.04 5.67 5.51
CA TRP A 138 1.64 6.00 5.72
C TRP A 138 1.51 7.16 6.69
N ASN A 139 0.41 7.85 6.66
CA ASN A 139 0.07 8.90 7.62
C ASN A 139 -1.29 8.68 8.32
N VAL A 140 -1.99 7.61 7.95
CA VAL A 140 -3.21 7.15 8.61
C VAL A 140 -3.08 5.65 8.86
N ALA A 141 -3.16 5.23 10.12
CA ALA A 141 -3.14 3.83 10.50
C ALA A 141 -4.54 3.34 10.84
N SER A 142 -4.99 2.27 10.18
CA SER A 142 -6.25 1.60 10.49
C SER A 142 -6.25 0.95 11.87
N GLY A 143 -5.05 0.59 12.36
CA GLY A 143 -4.88 -0.16 13.61
C GLY A 143 -4.98 -1.66 13.44
N ASP A 144 -5.15 -2.17 12.23
CA ASP A 144 -5.27 -3.61 11.97
C ASP A 144 -3.95 -4.40 12.09
N ALA A 145 -2.83 -3.70 12.27
CA ALA A 145 -1.51 -4.32 12.48
C ALA A 145 -1.33 -4.92 13.88
N VAL A 146 -2.18 -4.57 14.86
CA VAL A 146 -2.06 -5.10 16.22
C VAL A 146 -2.33 -6.60 16.25
N SER A 147 -1.72 -7.29 17.23
CA SER A 147 -1.81 -8.76 17.35
C SER A 147 -3.22 -9.27 17.63
N ARG A 148 -4.02 -8.48 18.32
CA ARG A 148 -5.44 -8.81 18.59
C ARG A 148 -6.32 -8.34 17.42
N THR A 149 -7.41 -9.05 17.19
CA THR A 149 -8.42 -8.62 16.23
C THR A 149 -9.19 -7.42 16.78
N LEU A 150 -9.13 -6.28 16.06
CA LEU A 150 -9.93 -5.11 16.37
C LEU A 150 -11.33 -5.26 15.78
N PRO A 151 -12.39 -4.73 16.45
CA PRO A 151 -13.70 -4.61 15.84
C PRO A 151 -13.66 -3.75 14.56
N ALA A 152 -14.47 -4.09 13.58
CA ALA A 152 -14.55 -3.34 12.33
C ALA A 152 -14.85 -1.85 12.57
N GLU A 153 -15.75 -1.53 13.50
CA GLU A 153 -16.06 -0.15 13.88
C GLU A 153 -14.84 0.64 14.33
N THR A 154 -13.94 0.02 15.10
CA THR A 154 -12.69 0.66 15.53
C THR A 154 -11.79 0.96 14.34
N ILE A 155 -11.66 0.04 13.40
CA ILE A 155 -10.88 0.24 12.16
C ILE A 155 -11.46 1.38 11.34
N VAL A 156 -12.78 1.41 11.16
CA VAL A 156 -13.49 2.49 10.45
C VAL A 156 -13.21 3.85 11.11
N ASN A 157 -13.37 3.95 12.42
CA ASN A 157 -13.17 5.19 13.16
C ASN A 157 -11.72 5.67 13.10
N ASN A 158 -10.75 4.78 13.20
CA ASN A 158 -9.33 5.12 13.05
C ASN A 158 -9.03 5.72 11.69
N CYS A 159 -9.56 5.12 10.61
CA CYS A 159 -9.36 5.62 9.26
C CYS A 159 -10.02 6.98 9.05
N LEU A 160 -11.29 7.14 9.43
CA LEU A 160 -12.02 8.39 9.22
C LEU A 160 -11.46 9.54 10.04
N SER A 161 -11.08 9.29 11.29
CA SER A 161 -10.41 10.29 12.14
C SER A 161 -9.07 10.74 11.58
N GLY A 162 -8.31 9.81 11.02
CA GLY A 162 -7.02 10.10 10.39
C GLY A 162 -7.18 10.95 9.13
N ILE A 163 -8.15 10.63 8.30
CA ILE A 163 -8.46 11.36 7.06
C ILE A 163 -8.81 12.83 7.33
N GLU A 164 -9.56 13.10 8.39
CA GLU A 164 -9.93 14.48 8.77
C GLU A 164 -8.73 15.38 9.00
N LYS A 165 -7.63 14.83 9.46
CA LYS A 165 -6.40 15.56 9.83
C LYS A 165 -5.46 15.80 8.66
N GLN A 166 -5.68 15.15 7.52
CA GLN A 166 -4.76 15.16 6.39
C GLN A 166 -5.43 15.73 5.15
N LYS A 167 -4.67 16.41 4.32
CA LYS A 167 -5.09 16.79 2.97
C LYS A 167 -4.95 15.61 2.00
N GLU A 168 -3.87 14.86 2.14
CA GLU A 168 -3.60 13.63 1.41
C GLU A 168 -3.34 12.51 2.41
N SER A 169 -4.16 11.47 2.38
CA SER A 169 -4.11 10.36 3.33
C SER A 169 -3.65 9.09 2.65
N VAL A 170 -2.57 8.50 3.16
CA VAL A 170 -2.14 7.15 2.80
C VAL A 170 -2.47 6.24 3.99
N ILE A 171 -3.46 5.37 3.80
CA ILE A 171 -4.02 4.53 4.85
C ILE A 171 -3.33 3.16 4.84
N LEU A 172 -2.75 2.79 5.97
CA LEU A 172 -2.16 1.46 6.18
C LEU A 172 -3.22 0.46 6.61
N MET A 173 -3.44 -0.54 5.77
CA MET A 173 -4.22 -1.74 6.06
C MET A 173 -3.44 -2.98 5.64
N HIS A 174 -3.87 -4.15 6.11
CA HIS A 174 -3.21 -5.41 5.79
C HIS A 174 -4.14 -6.38 5.07
N ASP A 175 -3.58 -7.05 4.07
CA ASP A 175 -4.19 -8.16 3.34
C ASP A 175 -3.59 -9.47 3.86
N ALA A 176 -4.16 -9.97 4.95
CA ALA A 176 -3.72 -11.21 5.57
C ALA A 176 -4.94 -12.03 6.02
N SER A 177 -4.80 -13.35 6.03
CA SER A 177 -5.91 -14.28 6.31
C SER A 177 -6.58 -14.08 7.68
N ASN A 178 -5.84 -13.52 8.65
CA ASN A 178 -6.33 -13.22 9.99
C ASN A 178 -6.90 -11.79 10.14
N LYS A 179 -7.07 -11.04 9.05
CA LYS A 179 -7.58 -9.67 9.02
C LYS A 179 -8.99 -9.55 8.44
N GLY A 180 -9.89 -10.45 8.86
CA GLY A 180 -11.28 -10.46 8.41
C GLY A 180 -12.06 -9.20 8.76
N THR A 181 -11.74 -8.55 9.89
CA THR A 181 -12.38 -7.28 10.28
C THR A 181 -11.96 -6.11 9.39
N THR A 182 -10.78 -6.15 8.78
CA THR A 182 -10.37 -5.18 7.75
C THR A 182 -11.31 -5.28 6.54
N ILE A 183 -11.65 -6.47 6.10
CA ILE A 183 -12.59 -6.70 5.01
C ILE A 183 -13.99 -6.19 5.37
N GLU A 184 -14.44 -6.46 6.59
CA GLU A 184 -15.75 -5.99 7.08
C GLU A 184 -15.80 -4.45 7.18
N ALA A 185 -14.70 -3.82 7.56
CA ALA A 185 -14.59 -2.37 7.68
C ALA A 185 -14.51 -1.66 6.33
N LEU A 186 -13.94 -2.29 5.31
CA LEU A 186 -13.60 -1.65 4.04
C LEU A 186 -14.82 -1.00 3.33
N PRO A 187 -15.97 -1.67 3.17
CA PRO A 187 -17.15 -1.03 2.58
C PRO A 187 -17.60 0.21 3.33
N GLN A 188 -17.58 0.14 4.66
CA GLN A 188 -17.99 1.26 5.52
C GLN A 188 -17.06 2.46 5.39
N ILE A 189 -15.76 2.22 5.26
CA ILE A 189 -14.76 3.28 5.03
C ILE A 189 -15.01 3.94 3.68
N ILE A 190 -15.19 3.17 2.63
CA ILE A 190 -15.41 3.67 1.26
C ILE A 190 -16.72 4.48 1.20
N GLU A 191 -17.81 3.93 1.72
CA GLU A 191 -19.11 4.61 1.75
C GLU A 191 -19.04 5.94 2.48
N ALA A 192 -18.41 5.98 3.65
CA ALA A 192 -18.26 7.20 4.44
C ALA A 192 -17.46 8.28 3.69
N ILE A 193 -16.40 7.90 3.00
CA ILE A 193 -15.58 8.83 2.20
C ILE A 193 -16.39 9.35 1.01
N GLN A 194 -17.12 8.48 0.32
CA GLN A 194 -17.94 8.85 -0.84
C GLN A 194 -19.13 9.76 -0.44
N GLU A 195 -19.74 9.49 0.69
CA GLU A 195 -20.87 10.30 1.21
C GLU A 195 -20.44 11.72 1.59
N GLN A 196 -19.22 11.90 2.10
CA GLN A 196 -18.69 13.23 2.40
C GLN A 196 -18.51 14.09 1.15
N GLY A 197 -18.24 13.47 -0.01
CA GLY A 197 -18.17 14.13 -1.32
C GLY A 197 -17.01 15.11 -1.49
N ASP A 198 -16.08 15.16 -0.54
CA ASP A 198 -14.96 16.10 -0.50
C ASP A 198 -13.59 15.44 -0.66
N ALA A 199 -13.53 14.16 -0.94
CA ALA A 199 -12.30 13.41 -1.11
C ALA A 199 -12.39 12.45 -2.30
N GLU A 200 -11.27 12.29 -3.00
CA GLU A 200 -11.09 11.31 -4.07
C GLU A 200 -10.34 10.09 -3.55
N LEU A 201 -10.84 8.90 -3.87
CA LEU A 201 -10.16 7.63 -3.63
C LEU A 201 -9.32 7.28 -4.86
N LEU A 202 -8.01 7.23 -4.71
CA LEU A 202 -7.06 7.11 -5.82
C LEU A 202 -6.03 6.00 -5.56
N PRO A 203 -5.54 5.32 -6.61
CA PRO A 203 -4.35 4.49 -6.51
C PRO A 203 -3.10 5.37 -6.49
N ILE A 204 -2.02 4.89 -5.88
CA ILE A 204 -0.72 5.55 -5.95
C ILE A 204 -0.17 5.42 -7.38
N THR A 205 0.33 6.53 -7.92
CA THR A 205 0.98 6.58 -9.24
C THR A 205 2.37 7.20 -9.10
N ASP A 206 3.12 7.25 -10.21
CA ASP A 206 4.44 7.90 -10.24
C ASP A 206 4.36 9.41 -9.93
N GLU A 207 3.18 10.01 -10.06
CA GLU A 207 2.95 11.45 -9.79
C GLU A 207 2.44 11.72 -8.36
N THR A 208 2.13 10.68 -7.60
CA THR A 208 1.66 10.83 -6.21
C THR A 208 2.78 11.35 -5.33
N VAL A 209 2.51 12.39 -4.55
CA VAL A 209 3.46 12.91 -3.55
C VAL A 209 3.68 11.85 -2.47
N PRO A 210 4.92 11.36 -2.27
CA PRO A 210 5.16 10.30 -1.32
C PRO A 210 5.01 10.76 0.13
N VAL A 211 4.39 9.92 0.95
CA VAL A 211 4.39 10.04 2.41
C VAL A 211 5.55 9.21 2.94
N GLN A 212 6.50 9.87 3.58
CA GLN A 212 7.75 9.25 4.01
C GLN A 212 8.07 9.65 5.45
N HIS A 213 8.18 8.69 6.37
CA HIS A 213 8.56 8.94 7.76
C HIS A 213 10.00 9.45 7.83
N ILE A 214 10.88 8.89 7.03
CA ILE A 214 12.20 9.43 6.74
C ILE A 214 12.19 9.87 5.28
N ALA A 215 12.42 11.14 5.06
CA ALA A 215 12.41 11.71 3.72
C ALA A 215 13.61 11.23 2.89
N ALA A 216 13.37 10.98 1.61
CA ALA A 216 14.45 10.79 0.66
C ALA A 216 15.24 12.09 0.51
N PRO A 217 16.59 12.02 0.28
CA PRO A 217 17.36 13.22 0.00
C PRO A 217 16.85 13.90 -1.27
N GLU A 218 16.84 15.23 -1.27
CA GLU A 218 16.51 15.98 -2.48
C GLU A 218 17.53 15.68 -3.58
N LYS A 219 17.06 15.49 -4.80
CA LYS A 219 17.95 15.37 -5.95
C LYS A 219 18.63 16.72 -6.18
N GLN A 220 19.96 16.75 -6.02
CA GLN A 220 20.78 17.88 -6.45
C GLN A 220 20.79 18.01 -7.97
#